data_fde2ff7606c7da893f507ac8fc2e3939
#
_entry.id   fde2ff7606c7da893f507ac8fc2e3939
#
_cell.length_a   1.000
_cell.length_b   1.000
_cell.length_c   1.000
_cell.angle_alpha   90.00
_cell.angle_beta   90.00
_cell.angle_gamma   90.00
#
_symmetry.space_group_name_H-M   'P 1'
#
loop_
_entity.id
_entity.type
_entity.pdbx_description
1 polymer ?
#
loop_
_entity_poly.entity_id
_entity_poly.type
_entity_poly.pdbx_seq_one_letter_code
_entity_poly.pdbx_strand_id
1 'polypeptide(L)'
;MHLPYWVRIFYTIGLGSFSGKTDMSNNTDSADFFQEMADVKPLNQDKIAVTNTSEPSINTPYRQKVAQSFGQKDRNFLTDGEVSPVEPEEILTFKLDGVQPGVFKKLRQGKYGVDFHLDLHRKTVLEARQEVYQLLRSADKSNLRTLLITHGKGVQSNPPAKLKSYVNHWLRQVDIVVAFHSAQPQHGGSGSVYVLLKKPSQPNRINQAKYD
;
A
#
# COMPACT_ATOMS: atom_id res chain seq x y z
N MET A 1 10.06 37.63 2.67
CA MET A 1 8.79 36.90 2.85
C MET A 1 8.22 36.57 1.49
N HIS A 2 8.48 35.33 1.01
CA HIS A 2 7.98 34.80 -0.28
C HIS A 2 6.92 33.76 0.02
N LEU A 3 5.68 34.03 -0.37
CA LEU A 3 4.57 33.09 -0.33
C LEU A 3 4.54 32.27 -1.63
N PRO A 4 4.23 30.97 -1.58
CA PRO A 4 4.29 30.08 -2.74
C PRO A 4 3.06 30.16 -3.65
N TYR A 5 3.30 29.93 -4.91
CA TYR A 5 2.54 30.14 -6.16
C TYR A 5 1.32 29.23 -6.39
N TRP A 6 0.49 28.87 -5.40
CA TRP A 6 -0.64 27.92 -5.62
C TRP A 6 -2.04 28.49 -5.34
N VAL A 7 -2.21 29.82 -5.32
CA VAL A 7 -3.53 30.45 -5.15
C VAL A 7 -3.81 31.41 -6.30
N ARG A 8 -4.01 30.89 -7.51
CA ARG A 8 -4.60 31.68 -8.62
C ARG A 8 -5.02 30.74 -9.75
N ILE A 9 -6.12 30.05 -9.63
CA ILE A 9 -7.00 29.66 -10.75
C ILE A 9 -8.34 29.20 -10.10
N PHE A 10 -9.24 30.12 -9.85
CA PHE A 10 -10.70 29.90 -9.74
C PHE A 10 -11.38 31.24 -9.61
N TYR A 11 -11.46 31.99 -10.69
CA TYR A 11 -12.46 33.02 -10.91
C TYR A 11 -12.46 33.38 -12.39
N THR A 12 -13.34 32.81 -13.15
CA THR A 12 -13.99 33.36 -14.34
C THR A 12 -14.65 32.21 -15.14
N ILE A 13 -15.87 31.86 -14.82
CA ILE A 13 -16.81 31.35 -15.83
C ILE A 13 -18.17 31.98 -15.52
N GLY A 14 -18.65 32.69 -16.51
CA GLY A 14 -19.76 33.58 -16.55
C GLY A 14 -21.14 32.96 -16.26
N LEU A 15 -21.97 33.80 -15.74
CA LEU A 15 -23.43 33.68 -15.70
C LEU A 15 -23.98 33.60 -17.13
N GLY A 16 -24.30 32.40 -17.59
CA GLY A 16 -25.12 32.15 -18.75
C GLY A 16 -26.57 31.93 -18.33
N SER A 17 -27.41 32.88 -18.56
CA SER A 17 -28.88 32.81 -18.47
C SER A 17 -29.40 31.76 -19.46
N PHE A 18 -29.92 30.63 -18.97
CA PHE A 18 -30.62 29.65 -19.78
C PHE A 18 -32.11 29.68 -19.43
N SER A 19 -32.88 30.38 -20.28
CA SER A 19 -34.32 30.35 -20.29
C SER A 19 -34.73 29.09 -21.11
N GLY A 20 -35.11 28.03 -20.40
CA GLY A 20 -35.66 26.82 -20.99
C GLY A 20 -37.02 26.53 -20.36
N LYS A 21 -38.06 26.67 -21.17
CA LYS A 21 -39.43 26.23 -20.85
C LYS A 21 -39.40 24.72 -20.55
N THR A 22 -39.74 24.33 -19.33
CA THR A 22 -40.03 22.95 -19.00
C THR A 22 -41.53 22.71 -19.17
N ASP A 23 -41.86 21.85 -20.13
CA ASP A 23 -43.21 21.31 -20.32
C ASP A 23 -43.67 20.59 -19.06
N MET A 24 -44.81 21.04 -18.53
CA MET A 24 -45.59 20.35 -17.51
C MET A 24 -46.41 19.25 -18.16
N SER A 25 -45.90 18.02 -18.16
CA SER A 25 -46.72 16.84 -18.35
C SER A 25 -46.10 15.68 -17.58
N ASN A 26 -46.61 15.40 -16.40
CA ASN A 26 -46.76 14.11 -15.74
C ASN A 26 -47.04 14.29 -14.24
N ASN A 27 -48.21 14.88 -13.94
CA ASN A 27 -48.66 14.99 -12.56
C ASN A 27 -49.84 13.99 -12.27
N THR A 28 -50.05 12.99 -13.15
CA THR A 28 -51.06 11.96 -13.00
C THR A 28 -50.60 10.75 -12.23
N ASP A 29 -49.33 10.33 -12.37
CA ASP A 29 -48.79 9.11 -11.71
C ASP A 29 -48.70 9.22 -10.19
N SER A 30 -48.46 10.42 -9.65
CA SER A 30 -48.39 10.61 -8.19
C SER A 30 -49.79 10.62 -7.54
N ALA A 31 -50.84 11.11 -8.25
CA ALA A 31 -52.19 11.13 -7.73
C ALA A 31 -52.77 9.71 -7.65
N ASP A 32 -52.56 8.89 -8.67
CA ASP A 32 -52.97 7.50 -8.70
C ASP A 32 -52.29 6.64 -7.64
N PHE A 33 -50.98 6.88 -7.38
CA PHE A 33 -50.26 6.21 -6.31
C PHE A 33 -50.85 6.49 -4.92
N PHE A 34 -51.16 7.74 -4.61
CA PHE A 34 -51.79 8.09 -3.33
C PHE A 34 -53.21 7.57 -3.19
N GLN A 35 -53.93 7.36 -4.29
CA GLN A 35 -55.27 6.81 -4.29
C GLN A 35 -55.26 5.29 -4.04
N GLU A 36 -54.31 4.56 -4.61
CA GLU A 36 -54.12 3.15 -4.35
C GLU A 36 -53.56 2.87 -2.94
N MET A 37 -52.83 3.82 -2.35
CA MET A 37 -52.33 3.72 -0.99
C MET A 37 -53.30 4.14 0.10
N ALA A 38 -54.52 4.58 -0.25
CA ALA A 38 -55.50 5.08 0.74
C ALA A 38 -56.01 3.99 1.70
N ASP A 39 -55.87 2.71 1.33
CA ASP A 39 -56.32 1.56 2.14
C ASP A 39 -55.19 0.96 3.02
N VAL A 40 -53.99 1.52 2.97
CA VAL A 40 -52.85 1.05 3.76
C VAL A 40 -52.89 1.67 5.15
N LYS A 41 -53.27 0.89 6.16
CA LYS A 41 -53.15 1.30 7.56
C LYS A 41 -51.66 1.31 7.96
N PRO A 42 -51.12 2.44 8.47
CA PRO A 42 -49.76 2.45 8.98
C PRO A 42 -49.63 1.47 10.16
N LEU A 43 -48.65 0.60 10.10
CA LEU A 43 -48.31 -0.28 11.21
C LEU A 43 -47.86 0.61 12.39
N ASN A 44 -48.57 0.49 13.51
CA ASN A 44 -48.06 1.03 14.77
C ASN A 44 -46.80 0.24 15.14
N GLN A 45 -45.66 0.78 14.75
CA GLN A 45 -44.40 0.30 15.28
C GLN A 45 -44.31 0.78 16.73
N ASP A 46 -44.33 -0.16 17.66
CA ASP A 46 -43.83 0.08 19.01
C ASP A 46 -42.46 0.67 18.87
N LYS A 47 -42.31 1.94 19.27
CA LYS A 47 -41.00 2.62 19.31
C LYS A 47 -40.16 1.91 20.34
N ILE A 48 -39.46 0.82 19.92
CA ILE A 48 -38.32 0.35 20.66
C ILE A 48 -37.33 1.54 20.62
N ALA A 49 -37.18 2.18 21.75
CA ALA A 49 -36.12 3.17 21.93
C ALA A 49 -34.80 2.42 21.72
N VAL A 50 -34.27 2.50 20.51
CA VAL A 50 -32.89 2.10 20.25
C VAL A 50 -32.03 3.10 20.99
N THR A 51 -31.70 2.77 22.21
CA THR A 51 -30.62 3.45 22.94
C THR A 51 -29.32 3.12 22.20
N ASN A 52 -29.01 3.92 21.18
CA ASN A 52 -27.69 3.96 20.59
C ASN A 52 -26.70 4.56 21.60
N THR A 53 -26.45 3.84 22.68
CA THR A 53 -25.27 4.00 23.53
C THR A 53 -24.15 3.13 22.96
N SER A 54 -23.81 3.32 21.70
CA SER A 54 -22.49 2.94 21.22
C SER A 54 -21.62 4.20 21.35
N GLU A 55 -20.84 4.26 22.42
CA GLU A 55 -19.70 5.18 22.44
C GLU A 55 -18.96 5.08 21.10
N PRO A 56 -18.59 6.21 20.48
CA PRO A 56 -17.84 6.17 19.22
C PRO A 56 -16.54 5.41 19.47
N SER A 57 -16.47 4.16 18.99
CA SER A 57 -15.25 3.38 19.14
C SER A 57 -14.12 4.17 18.45
N ILE A 58 -13.01 4.33 19.16
CA ILE A 58 -11.79 5.05 18.74
C ILE A 58 -11.30 4.60 17.32
N ASN A 59 -11.82 3.50 16.81
CA ASN A 59 -11.51 2.92 15.50
C ASN A 59 -12.45 3.35 14.35
N THR A 60 -13.45 4.20 14.59
CA THR A 60 -14.41 4.62 13.54
C THR A 60 -13.74 5.30 12.34
N PRO A 61 -12.80 6.26 12.51
CA PRO A 61 -12.12 6.88 11.36
C PRO A 61 -11.22 5.90 10.61
N TYR A 62 -10.65 4.92 11.28
CA TYR A 62 -9.85 3.87 10.64
C TYR A 62 -10.74 2.93 9.80
N ARG A 63 -11.89 2.50 10.35
CA ARG A 63 -12.86 1.65 9.63
C ARG A 63 -13.45 2.36 8.42
N GLN A 64 -13.75 3.65 8.53
CA GLN A 64 -14.24 4.46 7.41
C GLN A 64 -13.18 4.61 6.32
N LYS A 65 -11.91 4.84 6.70
CA LYS A 65 -10.81 4.93 5.75
C LYS A 65 -10.55 3.61 5.02
N VAL A 66 -10.66 2.48 5.73
CA VAL A 66 -10.55 1.14 5.16
C VAL A 66 -11.74 0.85 4.24
N ALA A 67 -12.98 1.17 4.64
CA ALA A 67 -14.17 0.97 3.81
C ALA A 67 -14.14 1.81 2.51
N GLN A 68 -13.60 3.02 2.55
CA GLN A 68 -13.42 3.87 1.36
C GLN A 68 -12.35 3.34 0.41
N SER A 69 -11.38 2.56 0.90
CA SER A 69 -10.34 1.96 0.06
C SER A 69 -10.80 0.68 -0.67
N PHE A 70 -11.88 0.03 -0.23
CA PHE A 70 -12.41 -1.18 -0.88
C PHE A 70 -12.97 -0.95 -2.30
N GLY A 71 -13.21 0.29 -2.71
CA GLY A 71 -13.66 0.64 -4.07
C GLY A 71 -12.55 0.87 -5.09
N GLN A 72 -11.31 1.04 -4.67
CA GLN A 72 -10.16 1.13 -5.57
C GLN A 72 -9.53 -0.26 -5.70
N LYS A 73 -9.51 -0.79 -6.93
CA LYS A 73 -8.77 -2.01 -7.27
C LYS A 73 -7.36 -1.89 -6.69
N ASP A 74 -7.07 -2.63 -5.62
CA ASP A 74 -5.76 -2.61 -4.98
C ASP A 74 -4.72 -3.06 -6.00
N ARG A 75 -3.89 -2.12 -6.47
CA ARG A 75 -2.81 -2.40 -7.41
C ARG A 75 -1.61 -3.08 -6.76
N ASN A 76 -1.67 -3.26 -5.45
CA ASN A 76 -0.62 -3.90 -4.68
C ASN A 76 -0.80 -5.42 -4.76
N PHE A 77 0.06 -6.07 -5.54
CA PHE A 77 0.02 -7.52 -5.74
C PHE A 77 0.66 -8.33 -4.59
N LEU A 78 1.29 -7.65 -3.61
CA LEU A 78 1.86 -8.34 -2.47
C LEU A 78 0.75 -8.98 -1.63
N THR A 79 0.96 -10.20 -1.19
CA THR A 79 -0.04 -10.96 -0.41
C THR A 79 -0.39 -10.27 0.92
N ASP A 80 -1.66 -10.28 1.29
CA ASP A 80 -2.19 -9.89 2.60
C ASP A 80 -2.79 -11.08 3.37
N GLY A 81 -2.88 -12.25 2.73
CA GLY A 81 -3.31 -13.50 3.32
C GLY A 81 -2.27 -14.14 4.24
N GLU A 82 -2.52 -15.35 4.67
CA GLU A 82 -1.60 -16.12 5.52
C GLU A 82 -0.28 -16.41 4.81
N VAL A 83 0.82 -16.29 5.54
CA VAL A 83 2.18 -16.57 5.07
C VAL A 83 2.85 -17.59 5.99
N SER A 84 3.80 -18.36 5.45
CA SER A 84 4.59 -19.28 6.25
C SER A 84 5.35 -18.53 7.35
N PRO A 85 5.17 -18.90 8.63
CA PRO A 85 5.86 -18.24 9.71
C PRO A 85 7.36 -18.51 9.68
N VAL A 86 8.13 -17.55 10.17
CA VAL A 86 9.58 -17.67 10.42
C VAL A 86 9.85 -17.35 11.88
N GLU A 87 10.95 -17.89 12.41
CA GLU A 87 11.33 -17.62 13.80
C GLU A 87 11.97 -16.24 13.98
N PRO A 88 11.83 -15.59 15.16
CA PRO A 88 12.39 -14.27 15.44
C PRO A 88 13.89 -14.16 15.16
N GLU A 89 14.69 -15.17 15.52
CA GLU A 89 16.14 -15.18 15.32
C GLU A 89 16.58 -15.85 14.02
N GLU A 90 15.66 -16.40 13.23
CA GLU A 90 15.96 -17.04 11.95
C GLU A 90 16.66 -16.06 11.01
N ILE A 91 17.67 -16.54 10.31
CA ILE A 91 18.37 -15.78 9.28
C ILE A 91 17.60 -15.92 7.96
N LEU A 92 17.01 -14.82 7.51
CA LEU A 92 16.38 -14.77 6.21
C LEU A 92 17.44 -14.84 5.12
N THR A 93 17.24 -15.74 4.16
CA THR A 93 18.16 -15.91 3.03
C THR A 93 17.39 -16.30 1.78
N PHE A 94 17.79 -15.71 0.67
CA PHE A 94 17.24 -16.01 -0.66
C PHE A 94 18.19 -15.53 -1.74
N LYS A 95 18.30 -16.28 -2.80
CA LYS A 95 18.96 -15.87 -4.04
C LYS A 95 18.29 -16.54 -5.23
N LEU A 96 18.14 -15.82 -6.32
CA LEU A 96 17.74 -16.41 -7.60
C LEU A 96 18.89 -17.25 -8.19
N ASP A 97 18.52 -18.22 -9.01
CA ASP A 97 19.49 -18.96 -9.83
C ASP A 97 20.22 -17.98 -10.75
N GLY A 98 21.52 -18.22 -10.95
CA GLY A 98 22.40 -17.34 -11.73
C GLY A 98 23.04 -16.19 -10.94
N VAL A 99 22.64 -15.92 -9.70
CA VAL A 99 23.35 -14.96 -8.84
C VAL A 99 24.72 -15.55 -8.45
N GLN A 100 25.78 -14.86 -8.87
CA GLN A 100 27.16 -15.30 -8.60
C GLN A 100 27.43 -15.42 -7.10
N PRO A 101 28.12 -16.49 -6.63
CA PRO A 101 28.43 -16.68 -5.22
C PRO A 101 29.16 -15.50 -4.58
N GLY A 102 30.04 -14.82 -5.33
CA GLY A 102 30.78 -13.64 -4.88
C GLY A 102 29.87 -12.43 -4.62
N VAL A 103 28.84 -12.25 -5.44
CA VAL A 103 27.83 -11.18 -5.27
C VAL A 103 27.02 -11.43 -3.99
N PHE A 104 26.53 -12.64 -3.81
CA PHE A 104 25.78 -13.01 -2.62
C PHE A 104 26.63 -12.92 -1.34
N LYS A 105 27.90 -13.36 -1.40
CA LYS A 105 28.84 -13.21 -0.28
C LYS A 105 29.03 -11.75 0.13
N LYS A 106 29.19 -10.83 -0.84
CA LYS A 106 29.30 -9.39 -0.56
C LYS A 106 28.01 -8.83 0.05
N LEU A 107 26.83 -9.26 -0.42
CA LEU A 107 25.54 -8.86 0.16
C LEU A 107 25.45 -9.28 1.63
N ARG A 108 25.70 -10.55 1.93
CA ARG A 108 25.68 -11.10 3.29
C ARG A 108 26.64 -10.39 4.22
N GLN A 109 27.80 -9.94 3.72
CA GLN A 109 28.80 -9.21 4.49
C GLN A 109 28.48 -7.71 4.64
N GLY A 110 27.36 -7.21 4.06
CA GLY A 110 27.05 -5.79 4.08
C GLY A 110 28.04 -4.90 3.34
N LYS A 111 28.76 -5.46 2.33
CA LYS A 111 29.80 -4.73 1.57
C LYS A 111 29.24 -3.90 0.42
N TYR A 112 27.94 -3.94 0.17
CA TYR A 112 27.28 -3.01 -0.73
C TYR A 112 26.85 -1.76 0.04
N GLY A 113 27.00 -0.58 -0.59
CA GLY A 113 26.38 0.63 -0.07
C GLY A 113 24.85 0.46 -0.05
N VAL A 114 24.21 0.93 1.00
CA VAL A 114 22.76 0.93 1.11
C VAL A 114 22.24 2.20 0.45
N ASP A 115 21.50 2.05 -0.65
CA ASP A 115 20.94 3.18 -1.40
C ASP A 115 19.69 3.76 -0.72
N PHE A 116 18.93 2.91 -0.02
CA PHE A 116 17.73 3.32 0.71
C PHE A 116 17.49 2.43 1.94
N HIS A 117 17.00 3.04 3.01
CA HIS A 117 16.60 2.36 4.24
C HIS A 117 15.12 2.57 4.51
N LEU A 118 14.37 1.47 4.64
CA LEU A 118 12.96 1.45 5.03
C LEU A 118 12.82 0.87 6.44
N ASP A 119 12.19 1.61 7.31
CA ASP A 119 11.90 1.18 8.67
C ASP A 119 10.41 0.83 8.84
N LEU A 120 10.15 -0.44 9.12
CA LEU A 120 8.82 -1.00 9.31
C LEU A 120 8.50 -1.32 10.78
N HIS A 121 9.39 -0.99 11.72
CA HIS A 121 9.15 -1.33 13.12
C HIS A 121 7.84 -0.67 13.62
N ARG A 122 7.09 -1.40 14.46
CA ARG A 122 5.79 -0.96 15.00
C ARG A 122 4.69 -0.69 13.98
N LYS A 123 4.90 -1.02 12.69
CA LYS A 123 3.86 -0.90 11.67
C LYS A 123 2.95 -2.12 11.65
N THR A 124 1.72 -1.89 11.23
CA THR A 124 0.80 -2.99 10.92
C THR A 124 1.21 -3.68 9.62
N VAL A 125 0.75 -4.90 9.40
CA VAL A 125 1.01 -5.63 8.15
C VAL A 125 0.51 -4.86 6.93
N LEU A 126 -0.65 -4.22 7.03
CA LEU A 126 -1.23 -3.45 5.91
C LEU A 126 -0.39 -2.21 5.57
N GLU A 127 0.06 -1.47 6.57
CA GLU A 127 0.95 -0.31 6.37
C GLU A 127 2.29 -0.74 5.79
N ALA A 128 2.90 -1.79 6.35
CA ALA A 128 4.16 -2.33 5.88
C ALA A 128 4.07 -2.85 4.44
N ARG A 129 2.98 -3.55 4.09
CA ARG A 129 2.69 -4.02 2.73
C ARG A 129 2.68 -2.86 1.74
N GLN A 130 2.01 -1.77 2.10
CA GLN A 130 1.91 -0.60 1.24
C GLN A 130 3.28 0.08 1.06
N GLU A 131 4.05 0.23 2.13
CA GLU A 131 5.36 0.87 2.07
C GLU A 131 6.40 0.04 1.31
N VAL A 132 6.43 -1.27 1.53
CA VAL A 132 7.30 -2.19 0.78
C VAL A 132 6.97 -2.14 -0.71
N TYR A 133 5.68 -2.16 -1.07
CA TYR A 133 5.24 -2.05 -2.45
C TYR A 133 5.68 -0.73 -3.10
N GLN A 134 5.46 0.39 -2.41
CA GLN A 134 5.88 1.71 -2.90
C GLN A 134 7.39 1.82 -3.04
N LEU A 135 8.15 1.32 -2.05
CA LEU A 135 9.61 1.29 -2.10
C LEU A 135 10.10 0.50 -3.32
N LEU A 136 9.65 -0.74 -3.51
CA LEU A 136 10.10 -1.59 -4.61
C LEU A 136 9.75 -0.99 -5.97
N ARG A 137 8.57 -0.39 -6.09
CA ARG A 137 8.15 0.29 -7.31
C ARG A 137 8.95 1.56 -7.59
N SER A 138 9.31 2.33 -6.57
CA SER A 138 10.15 3.52 -6.72
C SER A 138 11.62 3.17 -6.96
N ALA A 139 12.10 2.12 -6.31
CA ALA A 139 13.47 1.62 -6.46
C ALA A 139 13.78 1.20 -7.89
N ASP A 140 12.83 0.52 -8.56
CA ASP A 140 12.95 0.15 -9.97
C ASP A 140 13.09 1.38 -10.87
N LYS A 141 12.25 2.40 -10.66
CA LYS A 141 12.28 3.66 -11.41
C LYS A 141 13.54 4.49 -11.17
N SER A 142 14.05 4.48 -9.93
CA SER A 142 15.21 5.27 -9.51
C SER A 142 16.53 4.52 -9.66
N ASN A 143 16.52 3.31 -10.23
CA ASN A 143 17.70 2.47 -10.42
C ASN A 143 18.45 2.16 -9.12
N LEU A 144 17.75 2.08 -7.99
CA LEU A 144 18.35 1.66 -6.73
C LEU A 144 18.79 0.20 -6.82
N ARG A 145 19.91 -0.12 -6.19
CA ARG A 145 20.50 -1.45 -6.27
C ARG A 145 20.42 -2.23 -4.97
N THR A 146 20.61 -1.56 -3.85
CA THR A 146 20.70 -2.18 -2.54
C THR A 146 19.80 -1.45 -1.55
N LEU A 147 18.89 -2.18 -0.93
CA LEU A 147 17.97 -1.67 0.07
C LEU A 147 18.25 -2.33 1.42
N LEU A 148 18.01 -1.60 2.50
CA LEU A 148 17.94 -2.13 3.86
C LEU A 148 16.50 -1.98 4.34
N ILE A 149 15.88 -3.08 4.75
CA ILE A 149 14.53 -3.08 5.32
C ILE A 149 14.60 -3.57 6.77
N THR A 150 14.20 -2.73 7.71
CA THR A 150 14.13 -3.06 9.14
C THR A 150 12.69 -3.41 9.50
N HIS A 151 12.42 -4.68 9.79
CA HIS A 151 11.11 -5.19 10.18
C HIS A 151 11.00 -5.49 11.67
N GLY A 152 12.13 -5.47 12.38
CA GLY A 152 12.22 -5.90 13.76
C GLY A 152 12.24 -7.43 13.90
N LYS A 153 12.72 -7.94 15.01
CA LYS A 153 12.73 -9.37 15.29
C LYS A 153 11.32 -9.94 15.52
N GLY A 154 10.43 -9.12 16.09
CA GLY A 154 9.06 -9.50 16.37
C GLY A 154 8.90 -10.55 17.48
N VAL A 155 9.79 -10.57 18.47
CA VAL A 155 9.73 -11.52 19.61
C VAL A 155 8.43 -11.37 20.40
N GLN A 156 7.94 -10.14 20.56
CA GLN A 156 6.73 -9.83 21.32
C GLN A 156 5.45 -9.77 20.45
N SER A 157 5.55 -10.02 19.14
CA SER A 157 4.38 -10.00 18.27
C SER A 157 3.57 -11.31 18.42
N ASN A 158 2.27 -11.23 18.14
CA ASN A 158 1.40 -12.40 18.07
C ASN A 158 0.76 -12.52 16.66
N PRO A 159 1.09 -13.56 15.86
CA PRO A 159 2.14 -14.56 16.11
C PRO A 159 3.55 -13.94 16.13
N PRO A 160 4.56 -14.65 16.72
CA PRO A 160 5.95 -14.20 16.74
C PRO A 160 6.47 -13.94 15.32
N ALA A 161 7.39 -12.97 15.18
CA ALA A 161 8.01 -12.58 13.92
C ALA A 161 7.02 -12.31 12.75
N LYS A 162 5.79 -11.88 13.09
CA LYS A 162 4.72 -11.69 12.10
C LYS A 162 5.17 -10.85 10.91
N LEU A 163 5.65 -9.64 11.15
CA LEU A 163 6.05 -8.73 10.07
C LEU A 163 7.26 -9.25 9.28
N LYS A 164 8.20 -9.90 9.96
CA LYS A 164 9.35 -10.58 9.36
C LYS A 164 8.92 -11.67 8.37
N SER A 165 7.92 -12.48 8.75
CA SER A 165 7.36 -13.53 7.89
C SER A 165 6.76 -12.95 6.61
N TYR A 166 5.98 -11.86 6.74
CA TYR A 166 5.42 -11.16 5.59
C TYR A 166 6.50 -10.57 4.68
N VAL A 167 7.51 -9.89 5.23
CA VAL A 167 8.62 -9.32 4.45
C VAL A 167 9.38 -10.43 3.70
N ASN A 168 9.68 -11.57 4.36
CA ASN A 168 10.31 -12.73 3.70
C ASN A 168 9.47 -13.22 2.51
N HIS A 169 8.14 -13.28 2.66
CA HIS A 169 7.23 -13.72 1.63
C HIS A 169 7.15 -12.70 0.47
N TRP A 170 6.92 -11.41 0.78
CA TRP A 170 6.80 -10.35 -0.22
C TRP A 170 8.04 -10.22 -1.11
N LEU A 171 9.23 -10.27 -0.50
CA LEU A 171 10.48 -10.15 -1.25
C LEU A 171 10.69 -11.28 -2.26
N ARG A 172 10.07 -12.45 -2.04
CA ARG A 172 10.10 -13.57 -3.00
C ARG A 172 9.09 -13.42 -4.12
N GLN A 173 8.03 -12.62 -3.94
CA GLN A 173 7.00 -12.38 -4.95
C GLN A 173 7.43 -11.38 -6.03
N VAL A 174 8.51 -10.63 -5.80
CA VAL A 174 8.87 -9.48 -6.63
C VAL A 174 10.04 -9.80 -7.55
N ASP A 175 9.80 -9.82 -8.85
CA ASP A 175 10.78 -10.23 -9.88
C ASP A 175 12.04 -9.38 -9.93
N ILE A 176 12.00 -8.12 -9.46
CA ILE A 176 13.20 -7.26 -9.42
C ILE A 176 14.13 -7.61 -8.25
N VAL A 177 13.67 -8.40 -7.26
CA VAL A 177 14.51 -8.85 -6.15
C VAL A 177 15.33 -10.06 -6.59
N VAL A 178 16.64 -9.94 -6.64
CA VAL A 178 17.52 -11.02 -7.06
C VAL A 178 18.13 -11.80 -5.92
N ALA A 179 18.30 -11.16 -4.76
CA ALA A 179 18.78 -11.81 -3.55
C ALA A 179 18.42 -10.97 -2.33
N PHE A 180 18.26 -11.62 -1.18
CA PHE A 180 18.23 -10.94 0.10
C PHE A 180 18.89 -11.82 1.19
N HIS A 181 19.35 -11.18 2.25
CA HIS A 181 19.96 -11.82 3.42
C HIS A 181 19.77 -10.95 4.64
N SER A 182 19.54 -11.57 5.82
CA SER A 182 19.52 -10.83 7.09
C SER A 182 20.77 -9.97 7.25
N ALA A 183 20.58 -8.79 7.81
CA ALA A 183 21.64 -7.80 7.91
C ALA A 183 22.74 -8.21 8.92
N GLN A 184 23.85 -7.51 8.88
CA GLN A 184 24.91 -7.63 9.90
C GLN A 184 24.44 -7.03 11.24
N PRO A 185 24.99 -7.43 12.39
CA PRO A 185 24.57 -6.94 13.71
C PRO A 185 24.52 -5.40 13.81
N GLN A 186 25.47 -4.69 13.19
CA GLN A 186 25.51 -3.23 13.17
C GLN A 186 24.36 -2.59 12.37
N HIS A 187 23.68 -3.36 11.52
CA HIS A 187 22.52 -2.91 10.72
C HIS A 187 21.22 -3.61 11.14
N GLY A 188 21.16 -4.11 12.38
CA GLY A 188 19.93 -4.67 12.97
C GLY A 188 19.85 -6.21 12.98
N GLY A 189 20.85 -6.93 12.48
CA GLY A 189 20.94 -8.39 12.56
C GLY A 189 19.73 -9.10 11.96
N SER A 190 19.15 -10.07 12.70
CA SER A 190 17.97 -10.83 12.31
C SER A 190 16.68 -10.00 12.21
N GLY A 191 16.70 -8.74 12.73
CA GLY A 191 15.59 -7.79 12.64
C GLY A 191 15.60 -6.94 11.38
N SER A 192 16.62 -7.06 10.53
CA SER A 192 16.74 -6.31 9.28
C SER A 192 17.23 -7.19 8.14
N VAL A 193 16.98 -6.80 6.90
CA VAL A 193 17.34 -7.55 5.70
C VAL A 193 17.95 -6.62 4.64
N TYR A 194 19.09 -7.02 4.09
CA TYR A 194 19.63 -6.44 2.86
C TYR A 194 18.93 -7.04 1.66
N VAL A 195 18.47 -6.21 0.75
CA VAL A 195 17.81 -6.62 -0.48
C VAL A 195 18.62 -6.13 -1.67
N LEU A 196 18.97 -7.04 -2.57
CA LEU A 196 19.65 -6.74 -3.81
C LEU A 196 18.64 -6.80 -4.97
N LEU A 197 18.54 -5.73 -5.72
CA LEU A 197 17.65 -5.62 -6.87
C LEU A 197 18.38 -5.92 -8.18
N LYS A 198 17.65 -6.22 -9.23
CA LYS A 198 18.18 -6.35 -10.59
C LYS A 198 18.91 -5.07 -10.98
N LYS A 199 20.04 -5.24 -11.68
CA LYS A 199 20.69 -4.10 -12.31
C LYS A 199 19.79 -3.64 -13.46
N PRO A 200 19.46 -2.34 -13.55
CA PRO A 200 18.72 -1.84 -14.71
C PRO A 200 19.48 -2.24 -15.98
N SER A 201 18.76 -2.72 -16.98
CA SER A 201 19.33 -2.98 -18.28
C SER A 201 19.79 -1.65 -18.86
N GLN A 202 21.07 -1.33 -18.74
CA GLN A 202 21.63 -0.21 -19.49
C GLN A 202 21.47 -0.57 -20.96
N PRO A 203 20.88 0.30 -21.79
CA PRO A 203 20.99 0.13 -23.24
C PRO A 203 22.48 0.00 -23.55
N ASN A 204 22.83 -1.06 -24.27
CA ASN A 204 24.22 -1.41 -24.59
C ASN A 204 24.97 -0.19 -25.09
N ARG A 205 25.83 0.42 -24.27
CA ARG A 205 26.76 1.48 -24.68
C ARG A 205 27.75 1.03 -25.76
N ILE A 206 27.80 -0.30 -26.02
CA ILE A 206 28.72 -0.91 -26.99
C ILE A 206 28.29 -0.58 -28.43
N ASN A 207 27.05 -0.24 -28.70
CA ASN A 207 26.58 0.05 -30.07
C ASN A 207 26.60 1.54 -30.44
N GLN A 208 26.87 2.48 -29.53
CA GLN A 208 26.98 3.90 -29.85
C GLN A 208 28.40 4.32 -30.30
N ALA A 209 29.43 3.54 -29.94
CA ALA A 209 30.82 3.84 -30.31
C ALA A 209 31.24 3.33 -31.72
N LYS A 210 30.31 2.76 -32.50
CA LYS A 210 30.60 2.21 -33.82
C LYS A 210 30.08 3.05 -34.99
N TYR A 211 29.45 4.21 -34.74
CA TYR A 211 28.84 5.05 -35.74
C TYR A 211 29.25 6.55 -35.67
N ASP A 212 30.34 6.86 -34.95
CA ASP A 212 31.03 8.17 -35.01
C ASP A 212 32.33 8.06 -35.79
#